data_6d99caae3a66a65d0e6e676de5280b93
#
_entry.id   6d99caae3a66a65d0e6e676de5280b93
#
_cell.length_a   1.000
_cell.length_b   1.000
_cell.length_c   1.000
_cell.angle_alpha   90.00
_cell.angle_beta   90.00
_cell.angle_gamma   90.00
#
_symmetry.space_group_name_H-M   'P 1'
#
loop_
_entity.id
_entity.type
_entity.pdbx_description
1 polymer ?
#
loop_
_entity_poly.entity_id
_entity_poly.type
_entity_poly.pdbx_seq_one_letter_code
_entity_poly.pdbx_strand_id
1 'polypeptide(L)'
;MTETIERDSMQYDVVIVGAGPSGLSAAIKLKQLAEKNGREISVCVVEKGSEAGAHSLAGAIIDPISLNELIPDWKEKGAPLTRTVTKDRVVFLTKKKAFNLPITPNFDNHANYIASLG
;
A
#
# COMPACT_ATOMS: atom_id res chain seq x y z
N MET A 1 27.58 -13.95 33.88
CA MET A 1 26.37 -13.21 34.34
C MET A 1 25.51 -12.97 33.10
N THR A 2 24.38 -13.60 33.00
CA THR A 2 23.39 -13.28 32.01
C THR A 2 22.62 -12.07 32.54
N GLU A 3 22.84 -10.89 31.96
CA GLU A 3 21.96 -9.75 32.18
C GLU A 3 20.57 -10.15 31.72
N THR A 4 19.63 -10.28 32.63
CA THR A 4 18.20 -10.38 32.33
C THR A 4 17.77 -9.02 31.81
N ILE A 5 17.65 -8.90 30.48
CA ILE A 5 17.07 -7.72 29.86
C ILE A 5 15.59 -7.73 30.24
N GLU A 6 15.19 -6.80 31.09
CA GLU A 6 13.78 -6.56 31.41
C GLU A 6 13.11 -6.01 30.15
N ARG A 7 12.16 -6.75 29.60
CA ARG A 7 11.45 -6.35 28.39
C ARG A 7 10.05 -5.91 28.77
N ASP A 8 9.72 -4.69 28.36
CA ASP A 8 8.33 -4.22 28.42
C ASP A 8 7.45 -5.08 27.51
N SER A 9 6.27 -5.43 27.99
CA SER A 9 5.27 -6.16 27.22
C SER A 9 3.95 -5.41 27.20
N MET A 10 3.35 -5.32 26.03
CA MET A 10 1.99 -4.79 25.85
C MET A 10 1.13 -5.84 25.16
N GLN A 11 -0.13 -5.95 25.60
CA GLN A 11 -1.08 -6.91 25.01
C GLN A 11 -1.98 -6.21 24.00
N TYR A 12 -2.16 -6.85 22.86
CA TYR A 12 -3.07 -6.44 21.80
C TYR A 12 -3.87 -7.65 21.33
N ASP A 13 -5.10 -7.41 20.87
CA ASP A 13 -5.93 -8.46 20.26
C ASP A 13 -5.33 -8.96 18.95
N VAL A 14 -4.74 -8.05 18.17
CA VAL A 14 -4.10 -8.35 16.90
C VAL A 14 -2.79 -7.59 16.77
N VAL A 15 -1.73 -8.30 16.38
CA VAL A 15 -0.44 -7.71 16.02
C VAL A 15 -0.16 -8.01 14.55
N ILE A 16 0.10 -6.98 13.76
CA ILE A 16 0.44 -7.07 12.34
C ILE A 16 1.89 -6.66 12.18
N VAL A 17 2.69 -7.50 11.57
CA VAL A 17 4.11 -7.22 11.30
C VAL A 17 4.26 -6.70 9.89
N GLY A 18 4.68 -5.46 9.78
CA GLY A 18 4.87 -4.72 8.53
C GLY A 18 3.75 -3.72 8.23
N ALA A 19 4.11 -2.45 8.10
CA ALA A 19 3.22 -1.35 7.72
C ALA A 19 3.24 -1.08 6.20
N GLY A 20 3.37 -2.12 5.39
CA GLY A 20 3.15 -2.06 3.95
C GLY A 20 1.67 -2.06 3.59
N PRO A 21 1.33 -1.97 2.29
CA PRO A 21 -0.06 -1.92 1.83
C PRO A 21 -0.93 -3.06 2.37
N SER A 22 -0.40 -4.26 2.43
CA SER A 22 -1.09 -5.45 2.94
C SER A 22 -1.41 -5.34 4.43
N GLY A 23 -0.39 -5.01 5.26
CA GLY A 23 -0.57 -4.88 6.72
C GLY A 23 -1.51 -3.74 7.09
N LEU A 24 -1.36 -2.58 6.43
CA LEU A 24 -2.24 -1.43 6.64
C LEU A 24 -3.67 -1.71 6.21
N SER A 25 -3.87 -2.39 5.07
CA SER A 25 -5.21 -2.78 4.60
C SER A 25 -5.89 -3.73 5.58
N ALA A 26 -5.16 -4.69 6.12
CA ALA A 26 -5.67 -5.60 7.14
C ALA A 26 -6.07 -4.85 8.42
N ALA A 27 -5.23 -3.94 8.91
CA ALA A 27 -5.50 -3.15 10.10
C ALA A 27 -6.76 -2.28 9.93
N ILE A 28 -6.86 -1.56 8.79
CA ILE A 28 -8.02 -0.72 8.46
C ILE A 28 -9.29 -1.56 8.41
N LYS A 29 -9.26 -2.70 7.70
CA LYS A 29 -10.42 -3.55 7.55
C LYS A 29 -10.89 -4.16 8.86
N LEU A 30 -9.95 -4.57 9.73
CA LEU A 30 -10.26 -5.05 11.07
C LEU A 30 -10.97 -3.99 11.91
N LYS A 31 -10.48 -2.76 11.91
CA LYS A 31 -11.11 -1.65 12.65
C LYS A 31 -12.49 -1.32 12.10
N GLN A 32 -12.66 -1.27 10.78
CA GLN A 32 -13.97 -1.06 10.14
C GLN A 32 -14.97 -2.15 10.50
N LEU A 33 -14.55 -3.42 10.51
CA LEU A 33 -15.41 -4.54 10.88
C LEU A 33 -15.77 -4.54 12.38
N ALA A 34 -14.81 -4.20 13.23
CA ALA A 34 -15.03 -4.08 14.66
C ALA A 34 -16.08 -2.99 14.95
N GLU A 35 -15.91 -1.81 14.38
CA GLU A 35 -16.85 -0.69 14.50
C GLU A 35 -18.26 -1.09 14.01
N LYS A 36 -18.34 -1.69 12.83
CA LYS A 36 -19.62 -2.16 12.26
C LYS A 36 -20.35 -3.17 13.17
N ASN A 37 -19.62 -3.98 13.92
CA ASN A 37 -20.15 -4.99 14.81
C ASN A 37 -20.23 -4.53 16.28
N GLY A 38 -20.00 -3.25 16.56
CA GLY A 38 -20.03 -2.71 17.92
C GLY A 38 -18.99 -3.35 18.86
N ARG A 39 -17.84 -3.77 18.32
CA ARG A 39 -16.74 -4.38 19.08
C ARG A 39 -15.55 -3.45 19.13
N GLU A 40 -14.92 -3.37 20.28
CA GLU A 40 -13.58 -2.79 20.39
C GLU A 40 -12.55 -3.90 20.21
N ILE A 41 -11.57 -3.63 19.32
CA ILE A 41 -10.36 -4.45 19.19
C ILE A 41 -9.14 -3.55 19.18
N SER A 42 -8.12 -3.97 19.88
CA SER A 42 -6.81 -3.34 19.87
C SER A 42 -5.95 -3.95 18.76
N VAL A 43 -5.48 -3.10 17.83
CA VAL A 43 -4.62 -3.54 16.72
C VAL A 43 -3.31 -2.78 16.80
N CYS A 44 -2.21 -3.53 16.82
CA CYS A 44 -0.86 -2.98 16.75
C CYS A 44 -0.24 -3.34 15.40
N VAL A 45 0.32 -2.35 14.71
CA VAL A 45 1.13 -2.57 13.51
C VAL A 45 2.58 -2.28 13.84
N VAL A 46 3.45 -3.26 13.65
CA VAL A 46 4.88 -3.16 13.92
C VAL A 46 5.63 -2.98 12.60
N GLU A 47 6.41 -1.91 12.50
CA GLU A 47 7.22 -1.59 11.33
C GLU A 47 8.71 -1.53 11.71
N LYS A 48 9.58 -2.13 10.90
CA LYS A 48 11.04 -2.07 11.11
C LYS A 48 11.66 -0.75 10.70
N GLY A 49 11.03 -0.03 9.77
CA GLY A 49 11.44 1.31 9.34
C GLY A 49 11.10 2.37 10.38
N SER A 50 11.64 3.57 10.21
CA SER A 50 11.34 4.72 11.07
C SER A 50 9.86 5.14 10.98
N GLU A 51 9.24 4.86 9.84
CA GLU A 51 7.84 5.15 9.54
C GLU A 51 7.32 4.23 8.44
N ALA A 52 6.01 4.17 8.23
CA ALA A 52 5.41 3.44 7.13
C ALA A 52 5.90 4.03 5.78
N GLY A 53 6.41 3.17 4.89
CA GLY A 53 6.93 3.59 3.59
C GLY A 53 8.41 4.00 3.58
N ALA A 54 9.12 4.09 4.71
CA ALA A 54 10.51 4.51 4.79
C ALA A 54 11.48 3.70 3.89
N HIS A 55 11.15 2.45 3.58
CA HIS A 55 11.92 1.59 2.69
C HIS A 55 11.37 1.50 1.26
N SER A 56 10.39 2.32 0.92
CA SER A 56 9.85 2.39 -0.44
C SER A 56 10.73 3.30 -1.30
N LEU A 57 11.25 2.78 -2.42
CA LEU A 57 12.33 3.46 -3.16
C LEU A 57 11.88 4.10 -4.48
N ALA A 58 10.66 3.90 -4.93
CA ALA A 58 10.26 4.34 -6.26
C ALA A 58 8.82 4.77 -6.32
N GLY A 59 8.43 5.34 -7.46
CA GLY A 59 7.03 5.53 -7.81
C GLY A 59 6.35 4.22 -8.17
N ALA A 60 5.03 4.24 -8.18
CA ALA A 60 4.20 3.13 -8.59
C ALA A 60 3.03 3.59 -9.44
N ILE A 61 2.49 2.66 -10.22
CA ILE A 61 1.16 2.79 -10.82
C ILE A 61 0.20 2.01 -9.94
N ILE A 62 -0.84 2.67 -9.49
CA ILE A 62 -1.82 2.14 -8.54
C ILE A 62 -3.14 1.96 -9.26
N ASP A 63 -3.63 0.71 -9.28
CA ASP A 63 -5.01 0.40 -9.64
C ASP A 63 -5.91 0.75 -8.43
N PRO A 64 -6.90 1.64 -8.59
CA PRO A 64 -7.71 2.10 -7.47
C PRO A 64 -8.76 1.11 -6.99
N ILE A 65 -8.92 -0.05 -7.62
CA ILE A 65 -9.98 -1.03 -7.29
C ILE A 65 -9.95 -1.39 -5.80
N SER A 66 -8.80 -1.83 -5.30
CA SER A 66 -8.67 -2.23 -3.88
C SER A 66 -8.87 -1.06 -2.92
N LEU A 67 -8.45 0.14 -3.33
CA LEU A 67 -8.63 1.35 -2.52
C LEU A 67 -10.12 1.77 -2.49
N ASN A 68 -10.82 1.66 -3.62
CA ASN A 68 -12.26 1.91 -3.70
C ASN A 68 -13.07 0.95 -2.80
N GLU A 69 -12.63 -0.31 -2.68
CA GLU A 69 -13.27 -1.29 -1.80
C GLU A 69 -12.97 -1.04 -0.32
N LEU A 70 -11.76 -0.64 0.01
CA LEU A 70 -11.31 -0.45 1.39
C LEU A 70 -11.77 0.89 1.96
N ILE A 71 -11.62 1.97 1.19
CA ILE A 71 -11.90 3.35 1.58
C ILE A 71 -12.65 4.04 0.42
N PRO A 72 -13.97 3.83 0.25
CA PRO A 72 -14.72 4.36 -0.90
C PRO A 72 -14.63 5.88 -1.07
N ASP A 73 -14.45 6.60 0.01
CA ASP A 73 -14.33 8.06 0.09
C ASP A 73 -12.88 8.57 0.13
N TRP A 74 -11.93 7.78 -0.39
CA TRP A 74 -10.50 8.14 -0.35
C TRP A 74 -10.17 9.46 -1.05
N LYS A 75 -10.93 9.82 -2.09
CA LYS A 75 -10.75 11.10 -2.80
C LYS A 75 -11.11 12.29 -1.93
N GLU A 76 -12.27 12.22 -1.28
CA GLU A 76 -12.75 13.26 -0.36
C GLU A 76 -11.84 13.38 0.87
N LYS A 77 -11.22 12.29 1.29
CA LYS A 77 -10.22 12.25 2.37
C LYS A 77 -8.85 12.79 1.96
N GLY A 78 -8.67 13.17 0.70
CA GLY A 78 -7.46 13.82 0.23
C GLY A 78 -6.28 12.87 0.00
N ALA A 79 -6.54 11.62 -0.37
CA ALA A 79 -5.47 10.70 -0.76
C ALA A 79 -4.62 11.31 -1.91
N PRO A 80 -3.27 11.20 -1.86
CA PRO A 80 -2.37 11.88 -2.79
C PRO A 80 -2.31 11.24 -4.19
N LEU A 81 -3.41 10.66 -4.65
CA LEU A 81 -3.56 10.09 -5.98
C LEU A 81 -4.23 11.10 -6.92
N THR A 82 -3.45 12.03 -7.44
CA THR A 82 -3.96 13.16 -8.23
C THR A 82 -3.69 13.04 -9.73
N ARG A 83 -2.78 12.14 -10.13
CA ARG A 83 -2.39 11.98 -11.54
C ARG A 83 -2.78 10.63 -12.07
N THR A 84 -3.64 10.61 -13.08
CA THR A 84 -4.01 9.40 -13.81
C THR A 84 -3.03 9.11 -14.95
N VAL A 85 -2.86 7.84 -15.28
CA VAL A 85 -2.15 7.40 -16.47
C VAL A 85 -3.01 7.74 -17.70
N THR A 86 -2.46 8.54 -18.59
CA THR A 86 -3.12 8.93 -19.84
C THR A 86 -2.56 8.21 -21.07
N LYS A 87 -1.36 7.65 -20.94
CA LYS A 87 -0.69 6.94 -22.03
C LYS A 87 0.32 5.93 -21.50
N ASP A 88 0.24 4.73 -22.01
CA ASP A 88 1.23 3.66 -21.83
C ASP A 88 2.09 3.46 -23.06
N ARG A 89 3.29 2.95 -22.86
CA ARG A 89 4.18 2.57 -23.91
C ARG A 89 5.03 1.37 -23.50
N VAL A 90 4.90 0.28 -24.22
CA VAL A 90 5.76 -0.89 -24.05
C VAL A 90 6.79 -0.90 -25.17
N VAL A 91 8.07 -0.98 -24.81
CA VAL A 91 9.16 -0.85 -25.77
C VAL A 91 10.15 -2.00 -25.59
N PHE A 92 10.44 -2.70 -26.66
CA PHE A 92 11.53 -3.67 -26.72
C PHE A 92 12.82 -2.97 -27.13
N LEU A 93 13.84 -3.07 -26.30
CA LEU A 93 15.12 -2.42 -26.51
C LEU A 93 16.17 -3.42 -27.00
N THR A 94 16.90 -3.02 -28.04
CA THR A 94 18.13 -3.69 -28.49
C THR A 94 19.32 -2.75 -28.28
N LYS A 95 20.52 -3.23 -28.52
CA LYS A 95 21.74 -2.38 -28.39
C LYS A 95 21.72 -1.12 -29.29
N LYS A 96 20.95 -1.11 -30.36
CA LYS A 96 20.93 -0.01 -31.35
C LYS A 96 19.55 0.55 -31.67
N LYS A 97 18.46 -0.12 -31.28
CA LYS A 97 17.10 0.27 -31.68
C LYS A 97 16.08 -0.01 -30.58
N ALA A 98 15.01 0.75 -30.59
CA ALA A 98 13.83 0.56 -29.76
C ALA A 98 12.62 0.28 -30.65
N PHE A 99 11.86 -0.76 -30.33
CA PHE A 99 10.66 -1.16 -31.05
C PHE A 99 9.45 -1.03 -30.13
N ASN A 100 8.42 -0.33 -30.59
CA ASN A 100 7.15 -0.29 -29.87
C ASN A 100 6.44 -1.63 -30.02
N LEU A 101 6.00 -2.18 -28.89
CA LEU A 101 5.16 -3.36 -28.85
C LEU A 101 3.69 -2.97 -28.66
N PRO A 102 2.75 -3.77 -29.15
CA PRO A 102 1.33 -3.54 -28.86
C PRO A 102 1.07 -3.67 -27.36
N ILE A 103 0.23 -2.79 -26.84
CA ILE A 103 -0.22 -2.85 -25.45
C ILE A 103 -1.33 -3.90 -25.38
N THR A 104 -1.11 -4.96 -24.61
CA THR A 104 -2.13 -5.95 -24.30
C THR A 104 -2.94 -5.49 -23.09
N PRO A 105 -4.17 -6.00 -22.85
CA PRO A 105 -4.99 -5.62 -21.72
C PRO A 105 -4.28 -5.74 -20.36
N ASN A 106 -3.33 -6.67 -20.23
CA ASN A 106 -2.55 -6.88 -18.99
C ASN A 106 -1.50 -5.79 -18.74
N PHE A 107 -1.16 -4.99 -19.73
CA PHE A 107 -0.21 -3.88 -19.65
C PHE A 107 -0.90 -2.52 -19.80
N ASP A 108 -2.20 -2.50 -19.90
CA ASP A 108 -2.99 -1.26 -20.00
C ASP A 108 -3.25 -0.71 -18.60
N ASN A 109 -2.62 0.42 -18.30
CA ASN A 109 -2.79 1.14 -17.04
C ASN A 109 -3.71 2.36 -17.19
N HIS A 110 -4.50 2.41 -18.24
CA HIS A 110 -5.41 3.54 -18.45
C HIS A 110 -6.34 3.72 -17.24
N ALA A 111 -6.47 4.97 -16.77
CA ALA A 111 -7.20 5.35 -15.57
C ALA A 111 -6.61 4.92 -14.22
N ASN A 112 -5.51 4.17 -14.18
CA ASN A 112 -4.73 3.96 -12.96
C ASN A 112 -4.02 5.25 -12.54
N TYR A 113 -3.53 5.30 -11.31
CA TYR A 113 -2.90 6.49 -10.75
C TYR A 113 -1.38 6.33 -10.65
N ILE A 114 -0.67 7.41 -10.99
CA ILE A 114 0.78 7.51 -10.75
C ILE A 114 0.98 8.07 -9.35
N ALA A 115 1.76 7.40 -8.53
CA ALA A 115 2.07 7.81 -7.17
C ALA A 115 3.57 7.72 -6.89
N SER A 116 4.07 8.62 -6.02
CA SER A 116 5.34 8.44 -5.34
C SER A 116 5.10 7.59 -4.08
N LEU A 117 6.04 6.69 -3.76
CA LEU A 117 5.97 5.84 -2.59
C LEU A 117 6.91 6.30 -1.47
N GLY A 118 7.72 7.31 -1.70
CA GLY A 118 8.66 7.88 -0.75
C GLY A 118 8.62 9.39 -0.70
#